data_7c6ad82b885693c03112539c44a147e3
#
_entry.id   7c6ad82b885693c03112539c44a147e3
#
_cell.length_a   1.000
_cell.length_b   1.000
_cell.length_c   1.000
_cell.angle_alpha   90.00
_cell.angle_beta   90.00
_cell.angle_gamma   90.00
#
_symmetry.space_group_name_H-M   'P 1'
#
loop_
_entity.id
_entity.type
_entity.pdbx_description
1 polymer ?
#
loop_
_entity_poly.entity_id
_entity_poly.type
_entity_poly.pdbx_seq_one_letter_code
_entity_poly.pdbx_strand_id
1 'polypeptide(L)'
;MSVLFIDSSYDITLGLLDENLGWHDLRAFRGQRASATLQTETHRLMKDFHLEMKNLKGIVSIAGPGFYTGLRLSEGFADVTKFFSLPHNSFYSYEIPFWLGYKEGSWITKAYRGEYFIYEWNGDKSSIKLVTVKDLESLEIKNQVFIHSETSLDEKLKPFTNNAISTSDLLKDHPQKIFGRVLQGMERESYYFRAPEDEFRMNP
;
A
#
# COMPACT_ATOMS: atom_id res chain seq x y z
N MET A 1 -2.27 -12.97 20.21
CA MET A 1 -2.28 -11.49 20.13
C MET A 1 -2.13 -11.09 18.67
N SER A 2 -3.01 -10.22 18.16
CA SER A 2 -3.15 -9.94 16.73
C SER A 2 -2.60 -8.58 16.32
N VAL A 3 -2.18 -8.44 15.05
CA VAL A 3 -1.78 -7.16 14.45
C VAL A 3 -2.82 -6.81 13.38
N LEU A 4 -3.31 -5.58 13.41
CA LEU A 4 -4.22 -5.07 12.38
C LEU A 4 -3.41 -4.51 11.22
N PHE A 5 -3.73 -4.96 10.01
CA PHE A 5 -3.17 -4.42 8.78
C PHE A 5 -4.20 -3.55 8.05
N ILE A 6 -3.76 -2.42 7.53
CA ILE A 6 -4.58 -1.45 6.78
C ILE A 6 -3.85 -1.05 5.50
N ASP A 7 -4.50 -1.25 4.38
CA ASP A 7 -4.12 -0.63 3.12
C ASP A 7 -5.34 0.15 2.59
N SER A 8 -5.16 1.43 2.40
CA SER A 8 -6.16 2.33 1.82
C SER A 8 -5.56 3.20 0.71
N SER A 9 -4.40 2.79 0.20
CA SER A 9 -3.67 3.53 -0.84
C SER A 9 -4.42 3.59 -2.17
N TYR A 10 -5.19 2.55 -2.47
CA TYR A 10 -6.10 2.45 -3.64
C TYR A 10 -7.48 1.98 -3.20
N ASP A 11 -7.75 0.68 -3.32
CA ASP A 11 -8.89 0.04 -2.68
C ASP A 11 -8.55 -0.23 -1.21
N ILE A 12 -9.57 -0.47 -0.39
CA ILE A 12 -9.32 -0.81 1.00
C ILE A 12 -9.04 -2.31 1.10
N THR A 13 -7.94 -2.64 1.77
CA THR A 13 -7.66 -3.98 2.26
C THR A 13 -7.42 -3.93 3.76
N LEU A 14 -8.16 -4.74 4.49
CA LEU A 14 -8.02 -4.93 5.94
C LEU A 14 -7.60 -6.35 6.22
N GLY A 15 -6.66 -6.52 7.12
CA GLY A 15 -6.19 -7.83 7.52
C GLY A 15 -5.96 -7.93 9.01
N LEU A 16 -6.09 -9.13 9.51
CA LEU A 16 -5.75 -9.49 10.88
C LEU A 16 -4.67 -10.57 10.84
N LEU A 17 -3.51 -10.28 11.40
CA LEU A 17 -2.42 -11.25 11.52
C LEU A 17 -2.50 -11.95 12.88
N ASP A 18 -2.20 -13.24 12.87
CA ASP A 18 -2.04 -14.05 14.07
C ASP A 18 -0.67 -13.80 14.75
N GLU A 19 -0.39 -14.56 15.80
CA GLU A 19 0.87 -14.45 16.55
C GLU A 19 2.10 -14.92 15.77
N ASN A 20 1.92 -15.71 14.73
CA ASN A 20 2.97 -16.19 13.82
C ASN A 20 3.08 -15.33 12.56
N LEU A 21 2.40 -14.19 12.50
CA LEU A 21 2.33 -13.28 11.36
C LEU A 21 1.71 -13.91 10.10
N GLY A 22 0.91 -14.97 10.26
CA GLY A 22 0.04 -15.48 9.22
C GLY A 22 -1.27 -14.70 9.17
N TRP A 23 -1.96 -14.74 8.03
CA TRP A 23 -3.29 -14.14 7.96
C TRP A 23 -4.31 -14.98 8.75
N HIS A 24 -4.90 -14.34 9.74
CA HIS A 24 -6.10 -14.84 10.40
C HIS A 24 -7.33 -14.55 9.54
N ASP A 25 -7.36 -13.34 8.96
CA ASP A 25 -8.33 -12.92 7.95
C ASP A 25 -7.75 -11.79 7.08
N LEU A 26 -8.19 -11.71 5.82
CA LEU A 26 -7.78 -10.68 4.87
C LEU A 26 -8.96 -10.35 3.95
N ARG A 27 -9.45 -9.11 4.00
CA ARG A 27 -10.63 -8.62 3.29
C ARG A 27 -10.29 -7.47 2.36
N ALA A 28 -10.68 -7.55 1.11
CA ALA A 28 -10.54 -6.49 0.12
C ALA A 28 -11.93 -5.91 -0.25
N PHE A 29 -12.03 -4.58 -0.27
CA PHE A 29 -13.26 -3.83 -0.53
C PHE A 29 -13.06 -2.98 -1.78
N ARG A 30 -13.30 -3.58 -2.93
CA ARG A 30 -13.05 -2.95 -4.23
C ARG A 30 -14.13 -1.93 -4.57
N GLY A 31 -13.72 -0.79 -5.16
CA GLY A 31 -14.61 0.26 -5.64
C GLY A 31 -15.39 1.00 -4.55
N GLN A 32 -15.08 0.78 -3.30
CA GLN A 32 -15.74 1.45 -2.16
C GLN A 32 -14.96 2.70 -1.73
N ARG A 33 -15.70 3.73 -1.28
CA ARG A 33 -15.09 4.94 -0.75
C ARG A 33 -14.40 4.68 0.57
N ALA A 34 -13.10 4.95 0.65
CA ALA A 34 -12.29 4.72 1.83
C ALA A 34 -12.90 5.37 3.09
N SER A 35 -13.41 6.60 3.00
CA SER A 35 -14.01 7.34 4.12
C SER A 35 -15.26 6.67 4.72
N ALA A 36 -16.03 5.95 3.91
CA ALA A 36 -17.24 5.26 4.40
C ALA A 36 -16.95 3.84 4.88
N THR A 37 -15.90 3.22 4.35
CA THR A 37 -15.68 1.79 4.48
C THR A 37 -14.66 1.45 5.57
N LEU A 38 -13.56 2.20 5.66
CA LEU A 38 -12.43 1.86 6.54
C LEU A 38 -12.88 1.64 8.00
N GLN A 39 -13.55 2.61 8.59
CA GLN A 39 -13.95 2.53 10.00
C GLN A 39 -14.99 1.43 10.25
N THR A 40 -15.99 1.32 9.36
CA THR A 40 -17.08 0.35 9.50
C THR A 40 -16.56 -1.08 9.37
N GLU A 41 -15.73 -1.33 8.37
CA GLU A 41 -15.22 -2.67 8.12
C GLU A 41 -14.11 -3.07 9.10
N THR A 42 -13.32 -2.11 9.60
CA THR A 42 -12.40 -2.38 10.73
C THR A 42 -13.19 -2.81 11.97
N HIS A 43 -14.27 -2.08 12.30
CA HIS A 43 -15.12 -2.47 13.43
C HIS A 43 -15.73 -3.87 13.25
N ARG A 44 -16.22 -4.19 12.05
CA ARG A 44 -16.75 -5.53 11.73
C ARG A 44 -15.69 -6.61 11.88
N LEU A 45 -14.51 -6.40 11.29
CA LEU A 45 -13.40 -7.33 11.38
C LEU A 45 -13.03 -7.60 12.84
N MET A 46 -12.88 -6.56 13.66
CA MET A 46 -12.58 -6.70 15.09
C MET A 46 -13.68 -7.46 15.84
N LYS A 47 -14.94 -7.16 15.54
CA LYS A 47 -16.10 -7.84 16.16
C LYS A 47 -16.17 -9.32 15.81
N ASP A 48 -15.92 -9.69 14.56
CA ASP A 48 -15.96 -11.07 14.09
C ASP A 48 -14.94 -11.96 14.83
N PHE A 49 -13.84 -11.37 15.28
CA PHE A 49 -12.79 -12.05 16.05
C PHE A 49 -12.83 -11.75 17.55
N HIS A 50 -13.91 -11.13 18.05
CA HIS A 50 -14.08 -10.76 19.47
C HIS A 50 -12.89 -9.96 20.03
N LEU A 51 -12.31 -9.07 19.21
CA LEU A 51 -11.18 -8.23 19.56
C LEU A 51 -11.61 -6.79 19.88
N GLU A 52 -10.93 -6.19 20.83
CA GLU A 52 -10.96 -4.76 21.08
C GLU A 52 -9.59 -4.16 20.72
N MET A 53 -9.53 -2.85 20.48
CA MET A 53 -8.27 -2.16 20.14
C MET A 53 -7.16 -2.45 21.14
N LYS A 54 -7.46 -2.47 22.43
CA LYS A 54 -6.49 -2.79 23.51
C LYS A 54 -5.91 -4.21 23.46
N ASN A 55 -6.54 -5.13 22.69
CA ASN A 55 -6.08 -6.50 22.52
C ASN A 55 -5.09 -6.67 21.35
N LEU A 56 -4.93 -5.64 20.53
CA LEU A 56 -3.98 -5.65 19.43
C LEU A 56 -2.55 -5.50 19.96
N LYS A 57 -1.59 -6.09 19.26
CA LYS A 57 -0.15 -5.85 19.48
C LYS A 57 0.35 -4.57 18.79
N GLY A 58 -0.37 -4.15 17.74
CA GLY A 58 -0.01 -2.99 16.94
C GLY A 58 -0.82 -2.92 15.67
N ILE A 59 -0.52 -1.90 14.91
CA ILE A 59 -1.13 -1.64 13.60
C ILE A 59 -0.02 -1.50 12.57
N VAL A 60 -0.26 -2.05 11.40
CA VAL A 60 0.61 -1.86 10.24
C VAL A 60 -0.19 -1.26 9.11
N SER A 61 0.32 -0.23 8.46
CA SER A 61 -0.32 0.36 7.28
C SER A 61 0.62 0.49 6.09
N ILE A 62 0.02 0.50 4.87
CA ILE A 62 0.71 0.96 3.68
C ILE A 62 0.78 2.49 3.73
N ALA A 63 2.01 3.03 3.70
CA ALA A 63 2.28 4.47 3.64
C ALA A 63 2.23 5.05 2.21
N GLY A 64 1.88 4.23 1.24
CA GLY A 64 1.78 4.61 -0.16
C GLY A 64 2.82 3.91 -1.06
N PRO A 65 3.06 4.47 -2.24
CA PRO A 65 2.36 5.62 -2.84
C PRO A 65 0.88 5.32 -3.08
N GLY A 66 0.03 6.36 -3.02
CA GLY A 66 -1.41 6.17 -3.16
C GLY A 66 -2.22 7.45 -3.23
N PHE A 67 -3.54 7.30 -3.26
CA PHE A 67 -4.46 8.42 -3.28
C PHE A 67 -4.52 9.14 -1.93
N TYR A 68 -4.49 10.46 -1.98
CA TYR A 68 -4.47 11.35 -0.82
C TYR A 68 -5.52 11.00 0.26
N THR A 69 -6.78 10.88 -0.15
CA THR A 69 -7.88 10.62 0.80
C THR A 69 -7.68 9.30 1.56
N GLY A 70 -7.25 8.25 0.88
CA GLY A 70 -7.03 6.95 1.50
C GLY A 70 -5.87 6.99 2.50
N LEU A 71 -4.72 7.52 2.09
CA LEU A 71 -3.54 7.62 2.95
C LEU A 71 -3.81 8.47 4.20
N ARG A 72 -4.51 9.61 4.05
CA ARG A 72 -4.92 10.43 5.19
C ARG A 72 -5.85 9.72 6.18
N LEU A 73 -6.70 8.84 5.68
CA LEU A 73 -7.56 8.04 6.57
C LEU A 73 -6.75 7.01 7.37
N SER A 74 -5.78 6.35 6.74
CA SER A 74 -4.86 5.45 7.46
C SER A 74 -4.01 6.19 8.50
N GLU A 75 -3.49 7.38 8.17
CA GLU A 75 -2.77 8.24 9.12
C GLU A 75 -3.64 8.61 10.31
N GLY A 76 -4.85 9.14 10.04
CA GLY A 76 -5.79 9.52 11.10
C GLY A 76 -6.19 8.32 11.97
N PHE A 77 -6.32 7.13 11.38
CA PHE A 77 -6.56 5.91 12.14
C PHE A 77 -5.35 5.56 13.02
N ALA A 78 -4.13 5.65 12.49
CA ALA A 78 -2.91 5.43 13.24
C ALA A 78 -2.74 6.44 14.40
N ASP A 79 -3.10 7.70 14.19
CA ASP A 79 -3.05 8.72 15.24
C ASP A 79 -4.02 8.39 16.39
N VAL A 80 -5.24 7.95 16.08
CA VAL A 80 -6.18 7.49 17.11
C VAL A 80 -5.62 6.35 17.93
N THR A 81 -4.84 5.44 17.31
CA THR A 81 -4.29 4.29 18.03
C THR A 81 -3.19 4.65 19.04
N LYS A 82 -2.56 5.81 18.88
CA LYS A 82 -1.61 6.36 19.85
C LYS A 82 -2.26 6.56 21.24
N PHE A 83 -3.55 6.89 21.30
CA PHE A 83 -4.30 6.97 22.57
C PHE A 83 -4.38 5.62 23.30
N PHE A 84 -4.27 4.53 22.57
CA PHE A 84 -4.25 3.17 23.12
C PHE A 84 -2.83 2.67 23.38
N SER A 85 -1.81 3.50 23.19
CA SER A 85 -0.39 3.12 23.27
C SER A 85 -0.03 1.94 22.35
N LEU A 86 -0.72 1.82 21.21
CA LEU A 86 -0.46 0.78 20.23
C LEU A 86 0.67 1.20 19.29
N PRO A 87 1.70 0.37 19.10
CA PRO A 87 2.71 0.61 18.08
C PRO A 87 2.07 0.69 16.69
N HIS A 88 2.49 1.67 15.91
CA HIS A 88 2.15 1.79 14.50
C HIS A 88 3.42 1.63 13.67
N ASN A 89 3.37 0.75 12.69
CA ASN A 89 4.43 0.57 11.69
C ASN A 89 3.87 0.81 10.29
N SER A 90 4.70 1.30 9.39
CA SER A 90 4.27 1.60 8.03
C SER A 90 5.39 1.35 7.02
N PHE A 91 5.00 1.04 5.78
CA PHE A 91 5.93 0.75 4.70
C PHE A 91 5.34 1.12 3.34
N TYR A 92 6.18 1.20 2.31
CA TYR A 92 5.73 1.42 0.94
C TYR A 92 5.49 0.11 0.20
N SER A 93 4.43 0.02 -0.58
CA SER A 93 4.10 -1.18 -1.36
C SER A 93 5.19 -1.59 -2.34
N TYR A 94 5.96 -0.65 -2.90
CA TYR A 94 7.08 -0.94 -3.78
C TYR A 94 8.32 -1.54 -3.08
N GLU A 95 8.38 -1.53 -1.74
CA GLU A 95 9.48 -2.15 -0.98
C GLU A 95 9.34 -3.69 -0.91
N ILE A 96 8.12 -4.21 -1.07
CA ILE A 96 7.80 -5.64 -0.92
C ILE A 96 8.66 -6.53 -1.83
N PRO A 97 8.79 -6.28 -3.15
CA PRO A 97 9.57 -7.14 -4.03
C PRO A 97 11.04 -7.23 -3.61
N PHE A 98 11.64 -6.11 -3.23
CA PHE A 98 13.02 -6.09 -2.75
C PHE A 98 13.22 -6.97 -1.50
N TRP A 99 12.29 -6.92 -0.56
CA TRP A 99 12.34 -7.76 0.65
C TRP A 99 12.17 -9.25 0.37
N LEU A 100 11.51 -9.58 -0.73
CA LEU A 100 11.32 -10.95 -1.19
C LEU A 100 12.49 -11.47 -2.04
N GLY A 101 13.49 -10.61 -2.32
CA GLY A 101 14.72 -10.99 -2.98
C GLY A 101 14.81 -10.63 -4.46
N TYR A 102 13.87 -9.86 -4.99
CA TYR A 102 13.97 -9.31 -6.34
C TYR A 102 15.01 -8.19 -6.35
N LYS A 103 16.18 -8.48 -6.95
CA LYS A 103 17.32 -7.56 -6.95
C LYS A 103 17.14 -6.36 -7.87
N GLU A 104 16.28 -6.48 -8.86
CA GLU A 104 15.92 -5.43 -9.81
C GLU A 104 14.46 -5.51 -10.21
N GLY A 105 13.88 -4.38 -10.60
CA GLY A 105 12.50 -4.31 -11.03
C GLY A 105 12.00 -2.89 -11.23
N SER A 106 10.77 -2.81 -11.72
CA SER A 106 10.04 -1.55 -11.89
C SER A 106 8.65 -1.70 -11.30
N TRP A 107 8.35 -0.94 -10.26
CA TRP A 107 7.01 -0.88 -9.68
C TRP A 107 6.25 0.31 -10.29
N ILE A 108 5.09 0.05 -10.89
CA ILE A 108 4.36 1.02 -11.69
C ILE A 108 2.92 1.11 -11.20
N THR A 109 2.41 2.34 -11.15
CA THR A 109 1.01 2.57 -10.86
C THR A 109 0.51 3.87 -11.47
N LYS A 110 -0.81 3.97 -11.62
CA LYS A 110 -1.47 5.20 -11.98
C LYS A 110 -1.37 6.19 -10.83
N ALA A 111 -0.90 7.40 -11.13
CA ALA A 111 -0.93 8.55 -10.26
C ALA A 111 -2.13 9.46 -10.57
N TYR A 112 -2.06 10.72 -10.18
CA TYR A 112 -3.16 11.67 -10.37
C TYR A 112 -3.11 12.34 -11.74
N ARG A 113 -4.27 12.72 -12.30
CA ARG A 113 -4.42 13.49 -13.55
C ARG A 113 -3.74 12.88 -14.79
N GLY A 114 -3.72 11.56 -14.91
CA GLY A 114 -3.18 10.88 -16.09
C GLY A 114 -1.65 10.76 -16.09
N GLU A 115 -1.02 10.94 -14.94
CA GLU A 115 0.38 10.63 -14.72
C GLU A 115 0.53 9.21 -14.17
N TYR A 116 1.75 8.69 -14.27
CA TYR A 116 2.15 7.38 -13.79
C TYR A 116 3.37 7.52 -12.90
N PHE A 117 3.31 6.87 -11.76
CA PHE A 117 4.43 6.74 -10.84
C PHE A 117 5.22 5.49 -11.18
N ILE A 118 6.53 5.62 -11.28
CA ILE A 118 7.45 4.53 -11.53
C ILE A 118 8.56 4.58 -10.49
N TYR A 119 8.72 3.48 -9.76
CA TYR A 119 9.87 3.23 -8.91
C TYR A 119 10.70 2.13 -9.51
N GLU A 120 11.96 2.43 -9.85
CA GLU A 120 12.91 1.47 -10.43
C GLU A 120 14.04 1.21 -9.44
N TRP A 121 14.46 -0.04 -9.35
CA TRP A 121 15.64 -0.40 -8.57
C TRP A 121 16.51 -1.43 -9.31
N ASN A 122 17.82 -1.37 -9.03
CA ASN A 122 18.80 -2.36 -9.46
C ASN A 122 19.91 -2.41 -8.40
N GLY A 123 19.92 -3.45 -7.59
CA GLY A 123 20.73 -3.53 -6.38
C GLY A 123 20.40 -2.40 -5.41
N ASP A 124 21.42 -1.65 -5.00
CA ASP A 124 21.28 -0.52 -4.06
C ASP A 124 20.89 0.81 -4.73
N LYS A 125 20.77 0.84 -6.04
CA LYS A 125 20.37 2.04 -6.78
C LYS A 125 18.88 2.03 -7.02
N SER A 126 18.24 3.15 -6.75
CA SER A 126 16.82 3.33 -7.07
C SER A 126 16.54 4.72 -7.61
N SER A 127 15.45 4.85 -8.35
CA SER A 127 14.95 6.11 -8.86
C SER A 127 13.42 6.14 -8.84
N ILE A 128 12.89 7.34 -8.65
CA ILE A 128 11.46 7.60 -8.73
C ILE A 128 11.22 8.56 -9.89
N LYS A 129 10.21 8.26 -10.70
CA LYS A 129 9.78 9.10 -11.82
C LYS A 129 8.27 9.28 -11.78
N LEU A 130 7.82 10.47 -12.08
CA LEU A 130 6.43 10.76 -12.40
C LEU A 130 6.39 11.10 -13.90
N VAL A 131 5.68 10.32 -14.67
CA VAL A 131 5.69 10.42 -16.15
C VAL A 131 4.29 10.61 -16.70
N THR A 132 4.18 11.31 -17.82
CA THR A 132 2.92 11.41 -18.56
C THR A 132 2.67 10.15 -19.40
N VAL A 133 1.45 10.03 -19.95
CA VAL A 133 1.12 8.93 -20.89
C VAL A 133 2.08 8.87 -22.06
N LYS A 134 2.43 10.04 -22.65
CA LYS A 134 3.33 10.10 -23.80
C LYS A 134 4.72 9.61 -23.48
N ASP A 135 5.20 9.98 -22.30
CA ASP A 135 6.53 9.54 -21.84
C ASP A 135 6.50 8.04 -21.53
N LEU A 136 5.40 7.54 -20.95
CA LEU A 136 5.23 6.11 -20.66
C LEU A 136 5.34 5.25 -21.92
N GLU A 137 4.70 5.68 -23.04
CA GLU A 137 4.73 4.97 -24.32
C GLU A 137 6.15 4.89 -24.92
N SER A 138 7.03 5.80 -24.55
CA SER A 138 8.44 5.83 -25.00
C SER A 138 9.38 5.06 -24.07
N LEU A 139 8.91 4.59 -22.91
CA LEU A 139 9.76 3.87 -21.95
C LEU A 139 9.95 2.41 -22.36
N GLU A 140 11.20 2.00 -22.48
CA GLU A 140 11.57 0.58 -22.52
C GLU A 140 11.73 0.05 -21.09
N ILE A 141 10.73 -0.66 -20.59
CA ILE A 141 10.82 -1.35 -19.30
C ILE A 141 11.34 -2.77 -19.54
N LYS A 142 12.60 -3.01 -19.19
CA LYS A 142 13.30 -4.28 -19.46
C LYS A 142 13.24 -5.25 -18.28
N ASN A 143 13.02 -4.74 -17.08
CA ASN A 143 13.04 -5.51 -15.85
C ASN A 143 11.67 -6.07 -15.50
N GLN A 144 11.61 -6.97 -14.52
CA GLN A 144 10.35 -7.45 -13.98
C GLN A 144 9.48 -6.28 -13.51
N VAL A 145 8.24 -6.26 -13.98
CA VAL A 145 7.26 -5.23 -13.59
C VAL A 145 6.47 -5.71 -12.37
N PHE A 146 6.26 -4.78 -11.47
CA PHE A 146 5.41 -4.95 -10.30
C PHE A 146 4.32 -3.87 -10.31
N ILE A 147 3.16 -4.22 -9.79
CA ILE A 147 2.01 -3.33 -9.64
C ILE A 147 1.49 -3.44 -8.21
N HIS A 148 0.70 -2.45 -7.77
CA HIS A 148 0.06 -2.56 -6.47
C HIS A 148 -0.94 -3.74 -6.45
N SER A 149 -1.92 -3.69 -7.35
CA SER A 149 -2.93 -4.72 -7.59
C SER A 149 -3.47 -4.57 -9.02
N GLU A 150 -4.18 -5.57 -9.52
CA GLU A 150 -4.82 -5.47 -10.84
C GLU A 150 -5.80 -4.30 -10.93
N THR A 151 -6.48 -3.95 -9.83
CA THR A 151 -7.42 -2.82 -9.76
C THR A 151 -6.75 -1.46 -9.83
N SER A 152 -5.44 -1.37 -9.59
CA SER A 152 -4.65 -0.14 -9.73
C SER A 152 -4.28 0.17 -11.19
N LEU A 153 -4.56 -0.75 -12.12
CA LEU A 153 -4.24 -0.61 -13.53
C LEU A 153 -5.36 0.10 -14.30
N ASP A 154 -4.93 0.90 -15.27
CA ASP A 154 -5.81 1.37 -16.33
C ASP A 154 -5.42 0.76 -17.69
N GLU A 155 -6.24 1.01 -18.71
CA GLU A 155 -6.04 0.48 -20.07
C GLU A 155 -4.65 0.81 -20.65
N LYS A 156 -4.08 1.96 -20.29
CA LYS A 156 -2.79 2.43 -20.81
C LYS A 156 -1.59 1.74 -20.18
N LEU A 157 -1.76 1.20 -18.98
CA LEU A 157 -0.74 0.40 -18.31
C LEU A 157 -0.69 -1.05 -18.80
N LYS A 158 -1.79 -1.56 -19.35
CA LYS A 158 -1.89 -2.96 -19.81
C LYS A 158 -0.72 -3.43 -20.69
N PRO A 159 -0.24 -2.65 -21.68
CA PRO A 159 0.89 -3.09 -22.51
C PRO A 159 2.18 -3.36 -21.73
N PHE A 160 2.38 -2.66 -20.63
CA PHE A 160 3.59 -2.78 -19.78
C PHE A 160 3.45 -3.80 -18.67
N THR A 161 2.24 -4.29 -18.41
CA THR A 161 1.92 -5.06 -17.22
C THR A 161 1.42 -6.47 -17.49
N ASN A 162 1.53 -6.97 -18.73
CA ASN A 162 1.05 -8.31 -19.13
C ASN A 162 1.57 -9.46 -18.25
N ASN A 163 2.77 -9.32 -17.69
CA ASN A 163 3.40 -10.28 -16.79
C ASN A 163 3.78 -9.62 -15.45
N ALA A 164 3.05 -8.59 -15.05
CA ALA A 164 3.33 -7.89 -13.81
C ALA A 164 2.96 -8.74 -12.59
N ILE A 165 3.77 -8.62 -11.55
CA ILE A 165 3.51 -9.26 -10.26
C ILE A 165 2.82 -8.24 -9.35
N SER A 166 1.69 -8.63 -8.78
CA SER A 166 0.95 -7.82 -7.81
C SER A 166 1.63 -7.84 -6.45
N THR A 167 1.96 -6.67 -5.91
CA THR A 167 2.50 -6.59 -4.54
C THR A 167 1.45 -6.91 -3.47
N SER A 168 0.17 -6.73 -3.78
CA SER A 168 -0.92 -7.19 -2.91
C SER A 168 -0.98 -8.72 -2.83
N ASP A 169 -0.71 -9.42 -3.93
CA ASP A 169 -0.64 -10.89 -3.91
C ASP A 169 0.63 -11.38 -3.21
N LEU A 170 1.77 -10.73 -3.45
CA LEU A 170 3.00 -11.03 -2.70
C LEU A 170 2.81 -10.85 -1.19
N LEU A 171 2.11 -9.80 -0.77
CA LEU A 171 1.77 -9.55 0.62
C LEU A 171 0.88 -10.65 1.20
N LYS A 172 -0.11 -11.10 0.42
CA LYS A 172 -1.00 -12.19 0.80
C LYS A 172 -0.26 -13.52 0.96
N ASP A 173 0.67 -13.81 0.06
CA ASP A 173 1.35 -15.11 0.00
C ASP A 173 2.57 -15.20 0.93
N HIS A 174 3.16 -14.06 1.32
CA HIS A 174 4.39 -14.02 2.14
C HIS A 174 4.29 -13.13 3.38
N PRO A 175 3.18 -13.18 4.16
CA PRO A 175 2.96 -12.26 5.27
C PRO A 175 4.05 -12.34 6.33
N GLN A 176 4.48 -13.55 6.74
CA GLN A 176 5.49 -13.73 7.79
C GLN A 176 6.80 -13.02 7.47
N LYS A 177 7.26 -13.14 6.22
CA LYS A 177 8.53 -12.54 5.78
C LYS A 177 8.45 -11.02 5.72
N ILE A 178 7.32 -10.48 5.27
CA ILE A 178 7.10 -9.05 5.13
C ILE A 178 6.87 -8.41 6.50
N PHE A 179 5.90 -8.89 7.27
CA PHE A 179 5.55 -8.31 8.56
C PHE A 179 6.62 -8.56 9.64
N GLY A 180 7.35 -9.67 9.55
CA GLY A 180 8.51 -9.92 10.40
C GLY A 180 9.59 -8.84 10.26
N ARG A 181 9.70 -8.21 9.08
CA ARG A 181 10.59 -7.08 8.84
C ARG A 181 9.97 -5.75 9.27
N VAL A 182 8.72 -5.51 8.93
CA VAL A 182 8.00 -4.25 9.23
C VAL A 182 7.89 -4.02 10.73
N LEU A 183 7.58 -5.04 11.50
CA LEU A 183 7.38 -4.96 12.96
C LEU A 183 8.68 -4.79 13.76
N GLN A 184 9.83 -4.66 13.10
CA GLN A 184 11.09 -4.27 13.76
C GLN A 184 11.20 -2.74 13.98
N GLY A 185 10.10 -2.02 13.88
CA GLY A 185 10.05 -0.57 14.12
C GLY A 185 10.14 0.25 12.84
N MET A 186 9.70 -0.31 11.69
CA MET A 186 9.67 0.43 10.44
C MET A 186 8.55 1.45 10.47
N GLU A 187 8.88 2.70 10.16
CA GLU A 187 7.92 3.78 10.03
C GLU A 187 8.27 4.60 8.77
N ARG A 188 7.27 4.80 7.93
CA ARG A 188 7.38 5.60 6.70
C ARG A 188 6.36 6.72 6.75
N GLU A 189 6.78 7.91 6.34
CA GLU A 189 5.84 9.01 6.09
C GLU A 189 4.96 8.68 4.88
N SER A 190 3.72 9.17 4.88
CA SER A 190 2.84 8.94 3.74
C SER A 190 3.38 9.58 2.47
N TYR A 191 3.46 8.76 1.41
CA TYR A 191 3.95 9.20 0.11
C TYR A 191 2.76 9.55 -0.79
N TYR A 192 2.53 10.82 -0.93
CA TYR A 192 1.58 11.38 -1.90
C TYR A 192 2.26 11.57 -3.24
N PHE A 193 1.56 11.34 -4.36
CA PHE A 193 2.12 11.55 -5.69
C PHE A 193 2.49 13.02 -5.95
N ARG A 194 1.81 13.94 -5.28
CA ARG A 194 2.07 15.39 -5.32
C ARG A 194 1.96 15.96 -3.92
N ALA A 195 2.60 17.10 -3.73
CA ALA A 195 2.39 17.86 -2.50
C ALA A 195 0.89 18.22 -2.35
N PRO A 196 0.33 18.20 -1.14
CA PRO A 196 -1.08 18.50 -0.91
C PRO A 196 -1.52 19.84 -1.51
N GLU A 197 -0.63 20.84 -1.49
CA GLU A 197 -0.86 22.18 -2.05
C GLU A 197 -1.10 22.16 -3.57
N ASP A 198 -0.47 21.21 -4.28
CA ASP A 198 -0.59 21.06 -5.73
C ASP A 198 -1.80 20.19 -6.12
N GLU A 199 -2.22 19.30 -5.23
CA GLU A 199 -3.39 18.42 -5.46
C GLU A 199 -4.69 19.22 -5.44
N PHE A 200 -4.78 20.24 -4.57
CA PHE A 200 -5.98 21.06 -4.40
C PHE A 200 -5.96 22.38 -5.18
N ARG A 201 -4.90 22.70 -5.90
CA ARG A 201 -4.91 23.84 -6.83
C ARG A 201 -5.91 23.54 -7.96
N MET A 202 -7.06 24.21 -7.92
CA MET A 202 -7.92 24.30 -9.08
C MET A 202 -7.14 25.05 -10.15
N ASN A 203 -6.90 24.42 -11.29
CA ASN A 203 -6.41 25.17 -12.46
C ASN A 203 -7.44 26.25 -12.78
N PRO A 204 -7.03 27.50 -12.99
CA PRO A 204 -7.92 28.59 -13.35
C PRO A 204 -8.60 28.32 -14.69
#